data_810ebf7981dc3e2818936faf28f6618e
#
_entry.id   810ebf7981dc3e2818936faf28f6618e
#
_cell.length_a   1.000
_cell.length_b   1.000
_cell.length_c   1.000
_cell.angle_alpha   90.00
_cell.angle_beta   90.00
_cell.angle_gamma   90.00
#
_symmetry.space_group_name_H-M   'P 1'
#
loop_
_entity.id
_entity.type
_entity.pdbx_description
1 polymer ?
#
loop_
_entity_poly.entity_id
_entity_poly.type
_entity_poly.pdbx_seq_one_letter_code
_entity_poly.pdbx_strand_id
1 'polypeptide(L)'
;MNHGNWSVEIGEGKGNKEIYGYQDNIKGRENSDYTYIRVQKTPKPDRLVINPVDTSQMIISGRAVLGSNLEISRNYNTHNLNTDSAGNWNYNFNGNLQANEEIKVREYVNNTWSDYVYKRVVQLPAKNNITIDLVDTSQRVIRGKGEPGAKVEIYHNNYGTYNVDVDSSRKLEL
;
A
#
# COMPACT_ATOMS: atom_id res chain seq x y z
N MET A 1 29.21 -27.14 -37.16
CA MET A 1 28.91 -25.93 -37.97
C MET A 1 29.03 -24.74 -37.06
N ASN A 2 29.88 -23.77 -37.42
CA ASN A 2 29.97 -22.53 -36.65
C ASN A 2 28.78 -21.63 -36.99
N HIS A 3 27.94 -21.36 -36.00
CA HIS A 3 26.86 -20.41 -36.12
C HIS A 3 27.38 -18.99 -35.79
N GLY A 4 27.18 -18.06 -36.72
CA GLY A 4 27.48 -16.63 -36.47
C GLY A 4 26.40 -15.99 -35.58
N ASN A 5 26.78 -15.03 -34.75
CA ASN A 5 25.85 -14.20 -34.00
C ASN A 5 25.51 -12.93 -34.79
N TRP A 6 24.30 -12.46 -34.65
CA TRP A 6 23.85 -11.21 -35.20
C TRP A 6 23.02 -10.42 -34.18
N SER A 7 22.99 -9.11 -34.30
CA SER A 7 22.15 -8.24 -33.47
C SER A 7 21.72 -7.04 -34.30
N VAL A 8 20.54 -6.55 -34.00
CA VAL A 8 19.98 -5.32 -34.57
C VAL A 8 19.22 -4.55 -33.50
N GLU A 9 19.40 -3.23 -33.46
CA GLU A 9 18.65 -2.36 -32.56
C GLU A 9 17.31 -2.00 -33.22
N ILE A 10 16.20 -2.31 -32.56
CA ILE A 10 14.84 -2.14 -33.12
C ILE A 10 14.03 -1.04 -32.44
N GLY A 11 14.66 -0.24 -31.52
CA GLY A 11 13.96 0.72 -30.69
C GLY A 11 13.02 0.10 -29.67
N GLU A 12 12.17 0.90 -29.05
CA GLU A 12 11.21 0.39 -28.05
C GLU A 12 10.19 -0.56 -28.66
N GLY A 13 10.22 -1.81 -28.22
CA GLY A 13 9.26 -2.84 -28.65
C GLY A 13 7.88 -2.60 -28.08
N LYS A 14 6.88 -2.39 -28.92
CA LYS A 14 5.47 -2.42 -28.49
C LYS A 14 5.05 -3.88 -28.25
N GLY A 15 4.67 -4.22 -27.03
CA GLY A 15 4.23 -5.57 -26.66
C GLY A 15 3.15 -6.14 -27.60
N ASN A 16 3.07 -7.46 -27.69
CA ASN A 16 2.17 -8.25 -28.54
C ASN A 16 2.42 -8.15 -30.07
N LYS A 17 3.55 -7.62 -30.49
CA LYS A 17 3.96 -7.68 -31.89
C LYS A 17 4.83 -8.88 -32.16
N GLU A 18 4.71 -9.43 -33.34
CA GLU A 18 5.58 -10.48 -33.83
C GLU A 18 6.76 -9.87 -34.61
N ILE A 19 7.95 -10.39 -34.33
CA ILE A 19 9.15 -10.12 -35.09
C ILE A 19 9.48 -11.41 -35.83
N TYR A 20 9.71 -11.31 -37.10
CA TYR A 20 10.11 -12.44 -37.93
C TYR A 20 11.37 -12.10 -38.69
N GLY A 21 12.14 -13.12 -38.97
CA GLY A 21 13.34 -13.03 -39.78
C GLY A 21 13.58 -14.29 -40.57
N TYR A 22 14.29 -14.15 -41.64
CA TYR A 22 14.80 -15.24 -42.44
C TYR A 22 16.24 -14.92 -42.87
N GLN A 23 16.97 -15.95 -43.21
CA GLN A 23 18.32 -15.79 -43.71
C GLN A 23 18.25 -15.79 -45.25
N ASP A 24 18.70 -14.70 -45.85
CA ASP A 24 18.77 -14.58 -47.29
C ASP A 24 19.90 -15.43 -47.88
N ASN A 25 19.81 -15.67 -49.15
CA ASN A 25 20.65 -16.52 -49.92
C ASN A 25 22.15 -16.30 -49.64
N ILE A 26 22.80 -17.29 -49.11
CA ILE A 26 24.25 -17.33 -48.95
C ILE A 26 24.84 -18.34 -49.92
N LYS A 27 25.64 -17.84 -50.84
CA LYS A 27 26.40 -18.68 -51.77
C LYS A 27 25.53 -19.57 -52.68
N GLY A 28 24.43 -19.04 -53.19
CA GLY A 28 23.58 -19.75 -54.15
C GLY A 28 22.67 -20.83 -53.58
N ARG A 29 22.40 -20.78 -52.28
CA ARG A 29 21.38 -21.63 -51.60
C ARG A 29 20.06 -20.86 -51.52
N GLU A 30 18.96 -21.59 -51.39
CA GLU A 30 17.66 -20.99 -51.14
C GLU A 30 17.63 -20.27 -49.79
N ASN A 31 16.73 -19.30 -49.66
CA ASN A 31 16.48 -18.58 -48.40
C ASN A 31 16.00 -19.58 -47.33
N SER A 32 16.32 -19.28 -46.08
CA SER A 32 15.78 -20.06 -44.98
C SER A 32 14.27 -19.84 -44.81
N ASP A 33 13.62 -20.75 -44.12
CA ASP A 33 12.27 -20.52 -43.62
C ASP A 33 12.26 -19.33 -42.63
N TYR A 34 11.09 -18.71 -42.48
CA TYR A 34 10.89 -17.65 -41.51
C TYR A 34 10.89 -18.19 -40.12
N THR A 35 11.57 -17.48 -39.24
CA THR A 35 11.53 -17.69 -37.78
C THR A 35 10.78 -16.53 -37.14
N TYR A 36 9.94 -16.83 -36.19
CA TYR A 36 9.09 -15.86 -35.52
C TYR A 36 9.40 -15.82 -34.01
N ILE A 37 9.36 -14.62 -33.45
CA ILE A 37 9.32 -14.41 -32.01
C ILE A 37 8.27 -13.36 -31.70
N ARG A 38 7.47 -13.62 -30.69
CA ARG A 38 6.50 -12.63 -30.20
C ARG A 38 7.18 -11.76 -29.13
N VAL A 39 7.11 -10.44 -29.32
CA VAL A 39 7.55 -9.50 -28.30
C VAL A 39 6.68 -9.65 -27.06
N GLN A 40 7.25 -10.20 -26.02
CA GLN A 40 6.56 -10.30 -24.76
C GLN A 40 6.57 -8.91 -24.07
N LYS A 41 5.42 -8.54 -23.56
CA LYS A 41 5.36 -7.37 -22.68
C LYS A 41 6.19 -7.67 -21.45
N THR A 42 7.18 -6.82 -21.14
CA THR A 42 7.89 -6.91 -19.87
C THR A 42 6.83 -6.99 -18.76
N PRO A 43 6.88 -7.97 -17.85
CA PRO A 43 5.96 -8.02 -16.73
C PRO A 43 5.95 -6.66 -16.07
N LYS A 44 4.75 -6.10 -15.85
CA LYS A 44 4.63 -4.90 -15.04
C LYS A 44 5.26 -5.26 -13.67
N PRO A 45 6.18 -4.45 -13.13
CA PRO A 45 6.77 -4.75 -11.82
C PRO A 45 5.71 -5.09 -10.78
N ASP A 46 6.08 -5.87 -9.79
CA ASP A 46 5.19 -6.18 -8.67
C ASP A 46 4.53 -4.91 -8.18
N ARG A 47 3.22 -4.97 -8.12
CA ARG A 47 2.33 -3.84 -8.02
C ARG A 47 2.70 -2.96 -6.84
N LEU A 48 3.03 -1.68 -7.10
CA LEU A 48 3.15 -0.68 -6.06
C LEU A 48 1.93 -0.74 -5.13
N VAL A 49 2.18 -0.89 -3.84
CA VAL A 49 1.14 -1.01 -2.80
C VAL A 49 1.34 0.09 -1.77
N ILE A 50 0.25 0.73 -1.39
CA ILE A 50 0.16 1.62 -0.23
C ILE A 50 -0.64 0.89 0.84
N ASN A 51 -0.06 0.75 2.04
CA ASN A 51 -0.74 0.14 3.19
C ASN A 51 -2.00 0.96 3.58
N PRO A 52 -2.95 0.36 4.30
CA PRO A 52 -4.05 1.11 4.89
C PRO A 52 -3.53 2.31 5.69
N VAL A 53 -4.22 3.42 5.58
CA VAL A 53 -3.84 4.68 6.23
C VAL A 53 -5.07 5.36 6.84
N ASP A 54 -4.92 5.88 8.05
CA ASP A 54 -5.96 6.55 8.80
C ASP A 54 -5.46 7.83 9.50
N THR A 55 -6.37 8.55 10.14
CA THR A 55 -6.09 9.85 10.77
C THR A 55 -5.21 9.79 12.02
N SER A 56 -4.90 8.60 12.56
CA SER A 56 -3.97 8.45 13.69
C SER A 56 -2.51 8.43 13.26
N GLN A 57 -2.25 8.29 11.97
CA GLN A 57 -0.93 8.09 11.41
C GLN A 57 -0.33 9.41 10.91
N MET A 58 0.99 9.53 11.02
CA MET A 58 1.79 10.57 10.35
C MET A 58 2.69 9.96 9.27
N ILE A 59 2.88 8.65 9.35
CA ILE A 59 3.72 7.88 8.43
C ILE A 59 2.84 7.03 7.54
N ILE A 60 3.09 7.10 6.26
CA ILE A 60 2.52 6.18 5.31
C ILE A 60 3.61 5.25 4.80
N SER A 61 3.23 4.05 4.45
CA SER A 61 4.16 3.01 4.04
C SER A 61 3.57 2.10 2.98
N GLY A 62 4.43 1.28 2.42
CA GLY A 62 4.01 0.31 1.42
C GLY A 62 5.15 -0.52 0.88
N ARG A 63 4.91 -1.13 -0.26
CA ARG A 63 5.89 -1.91 -1.00
C ARG A 63 5.89 -1.51 -2.47
N ALA A 64 7.05 -1.60 -3.09
CA ALA A 64 7.27 -1.35 -4.50
C ALA A 64 8.43 -2.22 -5.00
N VAL A 65 8.85 -2.05 -6.22
CA VAL A 65 10.00 -2.76 -6.75
C VAL A 65 11.25 -2.41 -5.97
N LEU A 66 12.04 -3.41 -5.65
CA LEU A 66 13.33 -3.29 -4.99
C LEU A 66 14.22 -2.26 -5.69
N GLY A 67 14.73 -1.29 -4.94
CA GLY A 67 15.63 -0.26 -5.45
C GLY A 67 14.96 0.78 -6.35
N SER A 68 13.64 0.80 -6.46
CA SER A 68 12.94 1.82 -7.23
C SER A 68 12.94 3.18 -6.55
N ASN A 69 12.89 4.24 -7.37
CA ASN A 69 12.60 5.58 -6.91
C ASN A 69 11.09 5.77 -6.87
N LEU A 70 10.59 6.41 -5.81
CA LEU A 70 9.18 6.69 -5.63
C LEU A 70 8.94 8.19 -5.60
N GLU A 71 7.81 8.59 -6.15
CA GLU A 71 7.24 9.91 -5.98
C GLU A 71 5.95 9.79 -5.20
N ILE A 72 5.90 10.44 -4.03
CA ILE A 72 4.71 10.51 -3.19
C ILE A 72 4.17 11.94 -3.16
N SER A 73 2.87 12.09 -3.28
CA SER A 73 2.24 13.40 -3.30
C SER A 73 1.02 13.45 -2.38
N ARG A 74 0.94 14.55 -1.61
CA ARG A 74 -0.15 14.92 -0.72
C ARG A 74 -0.44 16.42 -0.91
N ASN A 75 -1.70 16.79 -1.15
CA ASN A 75 -2.12 18.19 -1.27
C ASN A 75 -1.21 19.02 -2.19
N TYR A 76 -0.91 18.52 -3.39
CA TYR A 76 -0.03 19.11 -4.40
C TYR A 76 1.46 19.18 -4.01
N ASN A 77 1.84 18.83 -2.79
CA ASN A 77 3.24 18.70 -2.40
C ASN A 77 3.77 17.32 -2.78
N THR A 78 4.87 17.30 -3.50
CA THR A 78 5.49 16.07 -4.00
C THR A 78 6.85 15.86 -3.37
N HIS A 79 7.14 14.63 -2.99
CA HIS A 79 8.38 14.20 -2.38
C HIS A 79 8.91 12.94 -3.06
N ASN A 80 10.23 12.81 -3.11
CA ASN A 80 10.90 11.63 -3.66
C ASN A 80 11.52 10.81 -2.54
N LEU A 81 11.45 9.50 -2.66
CA LEU A 81 12.06 8.55 -1.75
C LEU A 81 12.42 7.26 -2.51
N ASN A 82 13.22 6.41 -1.89
CA ASN A 82 13.62 5.13 -2.45
C ASN A 82 13.07 3.98 -1.60
N THR A 83 12.87 2.83 -2.23
CA THR A 83 12.62 1.59 -1.49
C THR A 83 13.90 1.10 -0.82
N ASP A 84 13.75 0.38 0.27
CA ASP A 84 14.84 -0.37 0.91
C ASP A 84 15.22 -1.64 0.11
N SER A 85 16.20 -2.39 0.64
CA SER A 85 16.67 -3.64 0.02
C SER A 85 15.65 -4.78 0.03
N ALA A 86 14.49 -4.61 0.64
CA ALA A 86 13.37 -5.56 0.64
C ALA A 86 12.15 -5.02 -0.15
N GLY A 87 12.26 -3.86 -0.80
CA GLY A 87 11.19 -3.23 -1.53
C GLY A 87 10.17 -2.51 -0.65
N ASN A 88 10.46 -2.30 0.64
CA ASN A 88 9.59 -1.53 1.51
C ASN A 88 9.92 -0.05 1.41
N TRP A 89 8.93 0.78 1.66
CA TRP A 89 9.08 2.22 1.74
C TRP A 89 8.20 2.80 2.83
N ASN A 90 8.61 3.94 3.40
CA ASN A 90 7.81 4.74 4.30
C ASN A 90 8.13 6.22 4.13
N TYR A 91 7.16 7.07 4.44
CA TYR A 91 7.32 8.51 4.39
C TYR A 91 6.57 9.17 5.54
N ASN A 92 7.25 10.09 6.26
CA ASN A 92 6.66 10.88 7.33
C ASN A 92 6.32 12.28 6.80
N PHE A 93 5.04 12.63 6.82
CA PHE A 93 4.58 13.95 6.40
C PHE A 93 4.79 15.06 7.45
N ASN A 94 5.34 14.71 8.64
CA ASN A 94 5.54 15.66 9.76
C ASN A 94 4.26 16.41 10.18
N GLY A 95 3.11 15.77 10.02
CA GLY A 95 1.82 16.31 10.38
C GLY A 95 0.71 15.28 10.26
N ASN A 96 -0.37 15.48 11.00
CA ASN A 96 -1.51 14.56 11.00
C ASN A 96 -2.16 14.50 9.62
N LEU A 97 -2.53 13.29 9.24
CA LEU A 97 -3.35 13.06 8.07
C LEU A 97 -4.81 13.40 8.38
N GLN A 98 -5.47 14.03 7.42
CA GLN A 98 -6.87 14.41 7.57
C GLN A 98 -7.77 13.36 6.90
N ALA A 99 -8.95 13.16 7.47
CA ALA A 99 -9.95 12.27 6.87
C ALA A 99 -10.26 12.69 5.42
N ASN A 100 -10.38 11.68 4.56
CA ASN A 100 -10.65 11.85 3.13
C ASN A 100 -9.54 12.51 2.31
N GLU A 101 -8.39 12.87 2.90
CA GLU A 101 -7.22 13.23 2.11
C GLU A 101 -6.85 12.11 1.15
N GLU A 102 -6.43 12.50 -0.04
CA GLU A 102 -5.92 11.56 -1.03
C GLU A 102 -4.40 11.64 -1.11
N ILE A 103 -3.76 10.49 -0.98
CA ILE A 103 -2.34 10.32 -1.15
C ILE A 103 -2.14 9.50 -2.42
N LYS A 104 -1.23 9.93 -3.26
CA LYS A 104 -0.87 9.21 -4.47
C LYS A 104 0.62 8.94 -4.52
N VAL A 105 0.96 7.76 -5.02
CA VAL A 105 2.34 7.31 -5.16
C VAL A 105 2.52 6.70 -6.54
N ARG A 106 3.65 6.92 -7.16
CA ARG A 106 4.11 6.21 -8.35
C ARG A 106 5.57 5.82 -8.20
N GLU A 107 5.99 4.83 -8.96
CA GLU A 107 7.35 4.33 -8.96
C GLU A 107 8.05 4.53 -10.32
N TYR A 108 9.35 4.73 -10.27
CA TYR A 108 10.21 4.82 -11.45
C TYR A 108 11.07 3.57 -11.55
N VAL A 109 10.79 2.77 -12.58
CA VAL A 109 11.46 1.49 -12.83
C VAL A 109 11.74 1.36 -14.32
N ASN A 110 12.90 0.85 -14.69
CA ASN A 110 13.29 0.63 -16.09
C ASN A 110 13.08 1.88 -16.95
N ASN A 111 13.54 3.03 -16.48
CA ASN A 111 13.44 4.33 -17.15
C ASN A 111 11.99 4.79 -17.45
N THR A 112 11.02 4.30 -16.70
CA THR A 112 9.61 4.63 -16.92
C THR A 112 8.89 4.81 -15.58
N TRP A 113 8.02 5.83 -15.51
CA TRP A 113 7.11 6.01 -14.39
C TRP A 113 5.90 5.07 -14.53
N SER A 114 5.50 4.46 -13.40
CA SER A 114 4.22 3.76 -13.32
C SER A 114 3.05 4.74 -13.34
N ASP A 115 1.83 4.22 -13.48
CA ASP A 115 0.63 4.96 -13.12
C ASP A 115 0.63 5.25 -11.61
N TYR A 116 -0.08 6.31 -11.20
CA TYR A 116 -0.30 6.58 -9.79
C TYR A 116 -1.20 5.52 -9.14
N VAL A 117 -0.81 5.10 -7.95
CA VAL A 117 -1.66 4.38 -7.02
C VAL A 117 -2.17 5.38 -5.99
N TYR A 118 -3.46 5.33 -5.72
CA TYR A 118 -4.14 6.27 -4.83
C TYR A 118 -4.56 5.58 -3.53
N LYS A 119 -4.46 6.31 -2.43
CA LYS A 119 -4.96 5.88 -1.13
C LYS A 119 -5.66 7.03 -0.44
N ARG A 120 -6.88 6.78 0.02
CA ARG A 120 -7.65 7.74 0.80
C ARG A 120 -7.45 7.47 2.29
N VAL A 121 -7.22 8.53 3.04
CA VAL A 121 -7.09 8.48 4.50
C VAL A 121 -8.46 8.22 5.13
N VAL A 122 -8.55 7.16 5.94
CA VAL A 122 -9.77 6.77 6.62
C VAL A 122 -9.90 7.51 7.95
N GLN A 123 -11.09 8.03 8.25
CA GLN A 123 -11.39 8.53 9.58
C GLN A 123 -11.51 7.35 10.55
N LEU A 124 -10.68 7.34 11.59
CA LEU A 124 -10.95 6.43 12.71
C LEU A 124 -12.18 6.90 13.46
N PRO A 125 -13.02 5.97 13.93
CA PRO A 125 -14.08 6.30 14.88
C PRO A 125 -13.49 7.11 16.05
N ALA A 126 -14.21 8.11 16.51
CA ALA A 126 -13.82 8.82 17.73
C ALA A 126 -13.68 7.80 18.87
N LYS A 127 -12.56 7.90 19.61
CA LYS A 127 -12.38 7.06 20.79
C LYS A 127 -13.48 7.41 21.78
N ASN A 128 -14.43 6.47 21.99
CA ASN A 128 -15.48 6.65 22.97
C ASN A 128 -14.85 6.73 24.36
N ASN A 129 -15.08 7.84 25.06
CA ASN A 129 -14.60 7.98 26.41
C ASN A 129 -15.48 7.15 27.36
N ILE A 130 -14.83 6.35 28.18
CA ILE A 130 -15.49 5.73 29.32
C ILE A 130 -15.83 6.82 30.36
N THR A 131 -16.95 6.70 31.01
CA THR A 131 -17.32 7.52 32.14
C THR A 131 -17.51 6.67 33.37
N ILE A 132 -17.24 7.22 34.52
CA ILE A 132 -17.56 6.63 35.82
C ILE A 132 -18.55 7.57 36.49
N ASP A 133 -19.66 7.03 36.97
CA ASP A 133 -20.65 7.80 37.72
C ASP A 133 -20.08 8.23 39.06
N LEU A 134 -20.63 9.29 39.64
CA LEU A 134 -20.23 9.75 40.95
C LEU A 134 -20.38 8.63 41.99
N VAL A 135 -19.32 8.41 42.78
CA VAL A 135 -19.27 7.36 43.81
C VAL A 135 -19.08 8.01 45.15
N ASP A 136 -19.88 7.61 46.15
CA ASP A 136 -19.73 8.00 47.54
C ASP A 136 -19.51 6.79 48.47
N THR A 137 -19.24 7.04 49.73
CA THR A 137 -18.90 5.98 50.69
C THR A 137 -20.05 5.02 51.02
N SER A 138 -21.28 5.34 50.64
CA SER A 138 -22.43 4.48 50.85
C SER A 138 -22.57 3.43 49.74
N GLN A 139 -21.93 3.62 48.63
CA GLN A 139 -22.06 2.77 47.46
C GLN A 139 -21.09 1.59 47.47
N ARG A 140 -21.58 0.43 47.14
CA ARG A 140 -20.77 -0.79 46.97
C ARG A 140 -20.60 -1.19 45.50
N VAL A 141 -21.19 -0.43 44.58
CA VAL A 141 -21.18 -0.70 43.15
C VAL A 141 -20.73 0.54 42.42
N ILE A 142 -19.71 0.38 41.59
CA ILE A 142 -19.26 1.40 40.63
C ILE A 142 -20.02 1.18 39.33
N ARG A 143 -20.52 2.26 38.74
CA ARG A 143 -21.23 2.27 37.47
C ARG A 143 -20.61 3.28 36.53
N GLY A 144 -20.88 3.12 35.25
CA GLY A 144 -20.40 4.04 34.22
C GLY A 144 -20.91 3.65 32.85
N LYS A 145 -20.43 4.37 31.85
CA LYS A 145 -20.75 4.13 30.45
C LYS A 145 -19.49 3.89 29.66
N GLY A 146 -19.56 3.01 28.70
CA GLY A 146 -18.49 2.69 27.76
C GLY A 146 -19.06 2.28 26.41
N GLU A 147 -18.22 1.90 25.51
CA GLU A 147 -18.63 1.38 24.22
C GLU A 147 -19.24 -0.02 24.39
N PRO A 148 -20.44 -0.28 23.83
CA PRO A 148 -21.08 -1.59 23.91
C PRO A 148 -20.16 -2.71 23.40
N GLY A 149 -20.00 -3.76 24.21
CA GLY A 149 -19.10 -4.88 23.89
C GLY A 149 -17.62 -4.66 24.21
N ALA A 150 -17.24 -3.49 24.70
CA ALA A 150 -15.88 -3.23 25.16
C ALA A 150 -15.61 -3.88 26.51
N LYS A 151 -14.32 -4.12 26.81
CA LYS A 151 -13.86 -4.48 28.16
C LYS A 151 -13.36 -3.25 28.87
N VAL A 152 -13.80 -3.07 30.11
CA VAL A 152 -13.36 -2.00 31.00
C VAL A 152 -12.53 -2.62 32.12
N GLU A 153 -11.35 -2.10 32.29
CA GLU A 153 -10.48 -2.42 33.44
C GLU A 153 -10.59 -1.31 34.48
N ILE A 154 -10.94 -1.68 35.69
CA ILE A 154 -11.12 -0.79 36.82
C ILE A 154 -10.02 -1.11 37.84
N TYR A 155 -9.16 -0.14 38.11
CA TYR A 155 -8.11 -0.25 39.11
C TYR A 155 -8.53 0.41 40.43
N HIS A 156 -8.41 -0.33 41.53
CA HIS A 156 -8.64 0.18 42.87
C HIS A 156 -7.36 -0.03 43.72
N ASN A 157 -6.80 1.05 44.26
CA ASN A 157 -5.47 1.08 44.93
C ASN A 157 -5.24 -0.03 45.96
N ASN A 158 -6.27 -0.43 46.71
CA ASN A 158 -6.15 -1.39 47.81
C ASN A 158 -6.76 -2.77 47.49
N TYR A 159 -7.45 -2.91 46.36
CA TYR A 159 -8.25 -4.11 46.08
C TYR A 159 -7.94 -4.74 44.71
N GLY A 160 -7.02 -4.17 43.97
CA GLY A 160 -6.57 -4.73 42.68
C GLY A 160 -7.37 -4.27 41.49
N THR A 161 -7.32 -5.07 40.46
CA THR A 161 -7.91 -4.78 39.13
C THR A 161 -9.13 -5.65 38.89
N TYR A 162 -10.20 -5.05 38.41
CA TYR A 162 -11.45 -5.71 38.03
C TYR A 162 -11.69 -5.51 36.54
N ASN A 163 -12.12 -6.56 35.84
CA ASN A 163 -12.48 -6.50 34.44
C ASN A 163 -14.00 -6.70 34.29
N VAL A 164 -14.64 -5.82 33.53
CA VAL A 164 -16.07 -5.81 33.32
C VAL A 164 -16.34 -5.65 31.82
N ASP A 165 -17.26 -6.46 31.30
CA ASP A 165 -17.73 -6.28 29.92
C ASP A 165 -18.86 -5.23 29.92
N VAL A 166 -18.79 -4.28 28.97
CA VAL A 166 -19.86 -3.32 28.75
C VAL A 166 -21.00 -4.00 28.04
N ASP A 167 -22.20 -3.87 28.57
CA ASP A 167 -23.41 -4.46 27.99
C ASP A 167 -23.56 -4.01 26.51
N SER A 168 -23.74 -5.00 25.64
CA SER A 168 -23.96 -4.80 24.21
C SER A 168 -25.39 -4.44 23.85
N SER A 169 -26.33 -4.52 24.80
CA SER A 169 -27.75 -4.22 24.57
C SER A 169 -28.00 -2.72 24.38
N ARG A 170 -27.92 -2.27 23.10
CA ARG A 170 -28.47 -1.00 22.70
C ARG A 170 -29.99 -1.10 22.75
N LYS A 171 -30.64 -0.63 23.82
CA LYS A 171 -32.07 -0.38 23.76
C LYS A 171 -32.34 0.70 22.75
N LEU A 172 -32.77 0.31 21.55
CA LEU A 172 -33.49 1.22 20.67
C LEU A 172 -34.89 1.39 21.32
N GLU A 173 -35.08 2.47 22.06
CA GLU A 173 -36.42 2.98 22.32
C GLU A 173 -36.91 3.65 21.05
N LEU A 174 -37.98 3.08 20.47
CA LEU A 174 -38.78 3.64 19.39
C LEU A 174 -39.68 4.73 19.95
#